data_8fbc7c8725d8b482afdbd3b04f638b5e
#
_entry.id   8fbc7c8725d8b482afdbd3b04f638b5e
#
_cell.length_a   1.000
_cell.length_b   1.000
_cell.length_c   1.000
_cell.angle_alpha   90.00
_cell.angle_beta   90.00
_cell.angle_gamma   90.00
#
_symmetry.space_group_name_H-M   'P 1'
#
loop_
_entity.id
_entity.type
_entity.pdbx_description
1 polymer ?
#
loop_
_entity_poly.entity_id
_entity_poly.type
_entity_poly.pdbx_seq_one_letter_code
_entity_poly.pdbx_strand_id
1 'polypeptide(L)'
;MPEDFHFLLLPGFSALGFMSAVEPLRVANRFRTELYRWHVISADGAPVTASNGIPVAAEAACADVPQVDTVFVVAGFDPLVCYTRTLGDWLRRQHRHGATLGGIDTGSFVLAEAGLFDASQPLTLHWEALAAFRERYPGLNATQELFEIDDRRITCAGGTASIDMMLDLIGRRHGADLAAAISEQFVVSRIRQRSDSQRLETAARYGVHNRKLIQVIGTMQRHMDNPLGSDALAREVSITRRQLERLFSATLNDTPTHFYLNLRLDRARELLQQTDMSITSVCVACGFESPSHFSRTYRARFGMSPRSDRRATR
;
A
#
# COMPACT_ATOMS: atom_id res chain seq x y z
N MET A 1 -9.27 30.41 9.66
CA MET A 1 -10.42 29.48 9.63
C MET A 1 -9.86 28.09 9.74
N PRO A 2 -10.54 27.16 10.38
CA PRO A 2 -10.10 25.75 10.40
C PRO A 2 -10.02 25.20 8.97
N GLU A 3 -9.13 24.25 8.77
CA GLU A 3 -8.94 23.58 7.49
C GLU A 3 -9.87 22.36 7.39
N ASP A 4 -10.59 22.25 6.27
CA ASP A 4 -11.57 21.20 6.07
C ASP A 4 -10.99 20.00 5.30
N PHE A 5 -11.08 18.81 5.91
CA PHE A 5 -10.68 17.54 5.32
C PHE A 5 -11.91 16.68 5.03
N HIS A 6 -12.05 16.21 3.82
CA HIS A 6 -13.08 15.26 3.45
C HIS A 6 -12.48 13.86 3.24
N PHE A 7 -13.14 12.86 3.78
CA PHE A 7 -12.76 11.46 3.60
C PHE A 7 -13.87 10.76 2.83
N LEU A 8 -13.59 10.48 1.56
CA LEU A 8 -14.46 9.71 0.69
C LEU A 8 -14.18 8.22 0.95
N LEU A 9 -15.07 7.58 1.68
CA LEU A 9 -14.97 6.16 1.99
C LEU A 9 -15.59 5.32 0.86
N LEU A 10 -14.85 4.30 0.43
CA LEU A 10 -15.36 3.30 -0.52
C LEU A 10 -15.62 1.97 0.19
N PRO A 11 -16.63 1.18 -0.23
CA PRO A 11 -16.92 -0.13 0.36
C PRO A 11 -15.68 -1.00 0.51
N GLY A 12 -15.50 -1.62 1.67
CA GLY A 12 -14.32 -2.42 1.99
C GLY A 12 -13.06 -1.60 2.32
N PHE A 13 -13.18 -0.30 2.58
CA PHE A 13 -12.05 0.55 2.94
C PHE A 13 -11.31 0.06 4.21
N SER A 14 -10.04 0.44 4.32
CA SER A 14 -9.22 0.17 5.52
C SER A 14 -9.64 1.07 6.68
N ALA A 15 -10.37 0.51 7.66
CA ALA A 15 -10.76 1.26 8.86
C ALA A 15 -9.54 1.81 9.61
N LEU A 16 -8.46 1.01 9.71
CA LEU A 16 -7.21 1.46 10.34
C LEU A 16 -6.61 2.65 9.59
N GLY A 17 -6.53 2.58 8.26
CA GLY A 17 -5.98 3.66 7.43
C GLY A 17 -6.79 4.96 7.59
N PHE A 18 -8.12 4.86 7.61
CA PHE A 18 -9.02 5.99 7.81
C PHE A 18 -8.85 6.61 9.21
N MET A 19 -9.00 5.82 10.26
CA MET A 19 -8.90 6.33 11.65
C MET A 19 -7.50 6.89 11.94
N SER A 20 -6.47 6.27 11.41
CA SER A 20 -5.08 6.77 11.49
C SER A 20 -4.87 8.12 10.81
N ALA A 21 -5.73 8.51 9.86
CA ALA A 21 -5.69 9.84 9.25
C ALA A 21 -6.54 10.86 10.01
N VAL A 22 -7.67 10.46 10.59
CA VAL A 22 -8.58 11.36 11.32
C VAL A 22 -8.06 11.70 12.72
N GLU A 23 -7.55 10.72 13.45
CA GLU A 23 -7.14 10.89 14.85
C GLU A 23 -6.06 11.97 15.08
N PRO A 24 -5.03 12.13 14.21
CA PRO A 24 -4.09 13.23 14.34
C PRO A 24 -4.74 14.62 14.27
N LEU A 25 -5.77 14.79 13.41
CA LEU A 25 -6.52 16.04 13.31
C LEU A 25 -7.29 16.34 14.60
N ARG A 26 -7.98 15.30 15.14
CA ARG A 26 -8.70 15.39 16.41
C ARG A 26 -7.78 15.76 17.57
N VAL A 27 -6.61 15.14 17.66
CA VAL A 27 -5.64 15.40 18.72
C VAL A 27 -4.99 16.77 18.54
N ALA A 28 -4.72 17.24 17.31
CA ALA A 28 -4.25 18.59 17.04
C ALA A 28 -5.22 19.65 17.60
N ASN A 29 -6.54 19.47 17.39
CA ASN A 29 -7.56 20.37 17.93
C ASN A 29 -7.63 20.35 19.47
N ARG A 30 -7.14 19.30 20.12
CA ARG A 30 -7.03 19.24 21.58
C ARG A 30 -5.90 20.15 22.13
N PHE A 31 -4.81 20.29 21.37
CA PHE A 31 -3.67 21.14 21.76
C PHE A 31 -3.83 22.59 21.30
N ARG A 32 -4.50 22.78 20.15
CA ARG A 32 -4.77 24.11 19.58
C ARG A 32 -6.21 24.13 19.06
N THR A 33 -7.00 25.08 19.54
CA THR A 33 -8.44 25.15 19.23
C THR A 33 -8.69 25.35 17.73
N GLU A 34 -9.58 24.52 17.19
CA GLU A 34 -10.16 24.63 15.83
C GLU A 34 -9.16 24.76 14.67
N LEU A 35 -8.10 23.94 14.67
CA LEU A 35 -7.20 23.88 13.52
C LEU A 35 -7.83 23.17 12.34
N TYR A 36 -8.61 22.09 12.58
CA TYR A 36 -9.10 21.16 11.58
C TYR A 36 -10.57 20.80 11.79
N ARG A 37 -11.28 20.58 10.68
CA ARG A 37 -12.55 19.89 10.63
C ARG A 37 -12.42 18.70 9.68
N TRP A 38 -13.20 17.66 9.88
CA TRP A 38 -13.22 16.51 8.99
C TRP A 38 -14.65 16.06 8.76
N HIS A 39 -14.89 15.62 7.54
CA HIS A 39 -16.19 15.19 7.03
C HIS A 39 -16.04 13.82 6.40
N VAL A 40 -16.98 12.93 6.68
CA VAL A 40 -17.05 11.62 6.07
C VAL A 40 -18.10 11.66 4.97
N ILE A 41 -17.70 11.35 3.75
CA ILE A 41 -18.59 11.30 2.60
C ILE A 41 -18.50 9.92 1.93
N SER A 42 -19.57 9.54 1.24
CA SER A 42 -19.62 8.34 0.42
C SER A 42 -20.12 8.64 -0.99
N ALA A 43 -20.17 7.65 -1.86
CA ALA A 43 -20.63 7.84 -3.23
C ALA A 43 -22.11 8.29 -3.29
N ASP A 44 -22.94 7.78 -2.39
CA ASP A 44 -24.40 7.92 -2.37
C ASP A 44 -24.97 8.47 -1.06
N GLY A 45 -24.12 8.82 -0.08
CA GLY A 45 -24.53 9.30 1.24
C GLY A 45 -24.91 8.19 2.23
N ALA A 46 -24.92 6.92 1.79
CA ALA A 46 -25.18 5.78 2.66
C ALA A 46 -23.97 5.43 3.56
N PRO A 47 -24.21 4.78 4.71
CA PRO A 47 -23.11 4.25 5.52
C PRO A 47 -22.24 3.27 4.72
N VAL A 48 -20.94 3.34 4.94
CA VAL A 48 -19.95 2.50 4.23
C VAL A 48 -19.38 1.46 5.19
N THR A 49 -19.41 0.19 4.79
CA THR A 49 -18.83 -0.90 5.57
C THR A 49 -17.34 -1.05 5.26
N ALA A 50 -16.51 -0.97 6.28
CA ALA A 50 -15.07 -1.20 6.19
C ALA A 50 -14.74 -2.69 5.98
N SER A 51 -13.49 -3.00 5.60
CA SER A 51 -13.00 -4.36 5.39
C SER A 51 -13.10 -5.27 6.62
N ASN A 52 -13.14 -4.68 7.82
CA ASN A 52 -13.34 -5.40 9.09
C ASN A 52 -14.82 -5.59 9.47
N GLY A 53 -15.77 -5.21 8.62
CA GLY A 53 -17.20 -5.36 8.82
C GLY A 53 -17.86 -4.23 9.63
N ILE A 54 -17.12 -3.23 10.11
CA ILE A 54 -17.69 -2.10 10.86
C ILE A 54 -18.26 -1.07 9.88
N PRO A 55 -19.54 -0.68 10.00
CA PRO A 55 -20.13 0.39 9.21
C PRO A 55 -19.75 1.76 9.79
N VAL A 56 -19.44 2.70 8.89
CA VAL A 56 -19.19 4.11 9.23
C VAL A 56 -20.24 4.96 8.50
N ALA A 57 -20.91 5.83 9.25
CA ALA A 57 -21.90 6.74 8.71
C ALA A 57 -21.22 7.80 7.82
N ALA A 58 -21.81 8.09 6.66
CA ALA A 58 -21.45 9.24 5.86
C ALA A 58 -22.39 10.43 6.19
N GLU A 59 -21.83 11.64 6.14
CA GLU A 59 -22.59 12.88 6.37
C GLU A 59 -23.34 13.32 5.10
N ALA A 60 -22.78 12.99 3.92
CA ALA A 60 -23.36 13.37 2.64
C ALA A 60 -22.89 12.44 1.50
N ALA A 61 -23.63 12.46 0.40
CA ALA A 61 -23.13 11.94 -0.86
C ALA A 61 -22.09 12.90 -1.46
N CYS A 62 -21.07 12.35 -2.15
CA CYS A 62 -20.08 13.20 -2.82
C CYS A 62 -20.71 14.18 -3.82
N ALA A 63 -21.84 13.82 -4.46
CA ALA A 63 -22.57 14.70 -5.37
C ALA A 63 -23.15 15.95 -4.69
N ASP A 64 -23.50 15.86 -3.41
CA ASP A 64 -24.09 16.93 -2.61
C ASP A 64 -23.03 17.88 -2.02
N VAL A 65 -21.74 17.53 -2.15
CA VAL A 65 -20.62 18.37 -1.73
C VAL A 65 -20.03 19.09 -2.93
N PRO A 66 -20.36 20.38 -3.12
CA PRO A 66 -20.01 21.09 -4.36
C PRO A 66 -18.53 21.39 -4.47
N GLN A 67 -17.86 21.67 -3.36
CA GLN A 67 -16.44 22.03 -3.30
C GLN A 67 -15.82 21.54 -2.00
N VAL A 68 -14.56 21.10 -2.09
CA VAL A 68 -13.74 20.69 -0.96
C VAL A 68 -12.35 21.34 -1.06
N ASP A 69 -11.70 21.57 0.08
CA ASP A 69 -10.29 22.02 0.12
C ASP A 69 -9.35 20.84 0.00
N THR A 70 -9.59 19.80 0.78
CA THR A 70 -8.82 18.55 0.75
C THR A 70 -9.77 17.35 0.80
N VAL A 71 -9.58 16.39 -0.10
CA VAL A 71 -10.30 15.12 -0.06
C VAL A 71 -9.35 13.92 -0.18
N PHE A 72 -9.50 12.98 0.75
CA PHE A 72 -8.83 11.69 0.70
C PHE A 72 -9.81 10.60 0.26
N VAL A 73 -9.47 9.90 -0.82
CA VAL A 73 -10.14 8.65 -1.19
C VAL A 73 -9.55 7.52 -0.35
N VAL A 74 -10.37 6.91 0.48
CA VAL A 74 -9.97 5.79 1.34
C VAL A 74 -10.57 4.51 0.78
N ALA A 75 -9.72 3.60 0.34
CA ALA A 75 -10.12 2.34 -0.24
C ALA A 75 -9.40 1.16 0.45
N GLY A 76 -9.76 -0.05 0.07
CA GLY A 76 -9.14 -1.30 0.50
C GLY A 76 -8.99 -2.24 -0.69
N PHE A 77 -9.36 -3.51 -0.53
CA PHE A 77 -9.31 -4.47 -1.63
C PHE A 77 -10.28 -4.09 -2.76
N ASP A 78 -9.89 -4.39 -4.01
CA ASP A 78 -10.68 -4.15 -5.23
C ASP A 78 -11.23 -2.71 -5.38
N PRO A 79 -10.39 -1.66 -5.28
CA PRO A 79 -10.82 -0.26 -5.21
C PRO A 79 -11.62 0.20 -6.44
N LEU A 80 -11.45 -0.45 -7.59
CA LEU A 80 -12.10 -0.07 -8.83
C LEU A 80 -13.50 -0.68 -9.03
N VAL A 81 -13.90 -1.66 -8.21
CA VAL A 81 -15.27 -2.22 -8.26
C VAL A 81 -16.31 -1.13 -7.97
N CYS A 82 -15.98 -0.19 -7.08
CA CYS A 82 -16.85 0.92 -6.71
C CYS A 82 -16.60 2.19 -7.54
N TYR A 83 -15.67 2.16 -8.50
CA TYR A 83 -15.42 3.30 -9.38
C TYR A 83 -16.54 3.45 -10.38
N THR A 84 -17.13 4.64 -10.42
CA THR A 84 -18.11 5.04 -11.42
C THR A 84 -17.62 6.27 -12.17
N ARG A 85 -18.15 6.48 -13.39
CA ARG A 85 -17.86 7.69 -14.15
C ARG A 85 -18.25 8.95 -13.37
N THR A 86 -19.40 8.92 -12.68
CA THR A 86 -19.89 10.02 -11.85
C THR A 86 -18.91 10.38 -10.74
N LEU A 87 -18.36 9.38 -10.05
CA LEU A 87 -17.32 9.58 -9.02
C LEU A 87 -16.06 10.20 -9.62
N GLY A 88 -15.59 9.68 -10.75
CA GLY A 88 -14.45 10.24 -11.46
C GLY A 88 -14.67 11.69 -11.92
N ASP A 89 -15.88 12.01 -12.43
CA ASP A 89 -16.25 13.37 -12.83
C ASP A 89 -16.27 14.32 -11.63
N TRP A 90 -16.77 13.87 -10.47
CA TRP A 90 -16.73 14.65 -9.23
C TRP A 90 -15.30 14.94 -8.78
N LEU A 91 -14.43 13.93 -8.72
CA LEU A 91 -13.01 14.10 -8.37
C LEU A 91 -12.28 15.05 -9.32
N ARG A 92 -12.51 14.93 -10.65
CA ARG A 92 -11.96 15.85 -11.65
C ARG A 92 -12.45 17.28 -11.46
N ARG A 93 -13.72 17.46 -11.07
CA ARG A 93 -14.28 18.78 -10.75
C ARG A 93 -13.60 19.38 -9.52
N GLN A 94 -13.44 18.61 -8.43
CA GLN A 94 -12.72 19.08 -7.23
C GLN A 94 -11.28 19.50 -7.57
N HIS A 95 -10.58 18.69 -8.38
CA HIS A 95 -9.25 19.04 -8.84
C HIS A 95 -9.19 20.37 -9.60
N ARG A 96 -10.13 20.59 -10.52
CA ARG A 96 -10.21 21.85 -11.28
C ARG A 96 -10.51 23.05 -10.39
N HIS A 97 -11.26 22.88 -9.32
CA HIS A 97 -11.53 23.93 -8.33
C HIS A 97 -10.39 24.17 -7.34
N GLY A 98 -9.27 23.46 -7.47
CA GLY A 98 -8.09 23.71 -6.67
C GLY A 98 -7.90 22.80 -5.48
N ALA A 99 -8.79 21.81 -5.27
CA ALA A 99 -8.70 20.89 -4.16
C ALA A 99 -7.39 20.09 -4.15
N THR A 100 -6.87 19.84 -2.95
CA THR A 100 -5.86 18.82 -2.71
C THR A 100 -6.53 17.45 -2.71
N LEU A 101 -6.03 16.53 -3.56
CA LEU A 101 -6.57 15.18 -3.67
C LEU A 101 -5.60 14.18 -3.05
N GLY A 102 -6.10 13.31 -2.19
CA GLY A 102 -5.31 12.28 -1.53
C GLY A 102 -5.84 10.88 -1.77
N GLY A 103 -4.94 9.90 -1.70
CA GLY A 103 -5.26 8.48 -1.70
C GLY A 103 -4.69 7.79 -0.48
N ILE A 104 -5.51 7.07 0.27
CA ILE A 104 -5.11 6.24 1.41
C ILE A 104 -5.30 4.78 1.05
N ASP A 105 -4.29 3.96 1.34
CA ASP A 105 -4.24 2.53 1.03
C ASP A 105 -4.28 2.32 -0.49
N THR A 106 -5.33 1.77 -1.06
CA THR A 106 -5.50 1.62 -2.50
C THR A 106 -6.29 2.77 -3.16
N GLY A 107 -6.61 3.83 -2.43
CA GLY A 107 -7.30 5.01 -2.95
C GLY A 107 -6.61 5.67 -4.16
N SER A 108 -5.30 5.49 -4.30
CA SER A 108 -4.53 5.93 -5.46
C SER A 108 -4.99 5.31 -6.78
N PHE A 109 -5.57 4.09 -6.77
CA PHE A 109 -6.16 3.50 -7.98
C PHE A 109 -7.32 4.33 -8.52
N VAL A 110 -8.18 4.82 -7.62
CA VAL A 110 -9.35 5.62 -7.99
C VAL A 110 -8.93 6.96 -8.59
N LEU A 111 -7.91 7.59 -8.03
CA LEU A 111 -7.34 8.83 -8.57
C LEU A 111 -6.66 8.60 -9.93
N ALA A 112 -5.95 7.48 -10.11
CA ALA A 112 -5.32 7.10 -11.38
C ALA A 112 -6.38 6.81 -12.47
N GLU A 113 -7.45 6.07 -12.13
CA GLU A 113 -8.55 5.76 -13.05
C GLU A 113 -9.31 7.04 -13.46
N ALA A 114 -9.37 8.03 -12.57
CA ALA A 114 -9.91 9.35 -12.88
C ALA A 114 -8.96 10.24 -13.70
N GLY A 115 -7.73 9.78 -14.01
CA GLY A 115 -6.74 10.54 -14.77
C GLY A 115 -6.17 11.74 -14.01
N LEU A 116 -6.00 11.60 -12.69
CA LEU A 116 -5.64 12.71 -11.80
C LEU A 116 -4.17 12.70 -11.35
N PHE A 117 -3.36 11.80 -11.89
CA PHE A 117 -1.91 11.82 -11.69
C PHE A 117 -1.18 12.23 -12.98
N ASP A 118 -0.11 12.97 -12.79
CA ASP A 118 0.89 13.23 -13.82
C ASP A 118 2.02 12.19 -13.70
N ALA A 119 2.62 11.80 -14.84
CA ALA A 119 3.70 10.83 -14.89
C ALA A 119 4.96 11.25 -14.10
N SER A 120 5.18 12.57 -13.94
CA SER A 120 6.31 13.14 -13.20
C SER A 120 6.12 13.10 -11.68
N GLN A 121 4.86 13.03 -11.22
CA GLN A 121 4.53 13.09 -9.79
C GLN A 121 4.70 11.72 -9.12
N PRO A 122 5.50 11.63 -8.04
CA PRO A 122 5.56 10.41 -7.25
C PRO A 122 4.22 10.19 -6.53
N LEU A 123 3.80 8.94 -6.48
CA LEU A 123 2.66 8.50 -5.69
C LEU A 123 2.98 7.19 -4.99
N THR A 124 2.28 6.92 -3.92
CA THR A 124 2.39 5.63 -3.24
C THR A 124 1.01 5.03 -2.94
N LEU A 125 0.99 3.78 -2.60
CA LEU A 125 -0.18 3.01 -2.18
C LEU A 125 0.29 1.80 -1.37
N HIS A 126 -0.64 1.01 -0.83
CA HIS A 126 -0.29 -0.18 -0.06
C HIS A 126 0.63 -1.12 -0.86
N TRP A 127 1.72 -1.56 -0.23
CA TRP A 127 2.78 -2.37 -0.86
C TRP A 127 2.25 -3.63 -1.57
N GLU A 128 1.19 -4.22 -1.05
CA GLU A 128 0.57 -5.44 -1.58
C GLU A 128 -0.04 -5.21 -2.97
N ALA A 129 -0.62 -4.03 -3.19
CA ALA A 129 -1.27 -3.64 -4.44
C ALA A 129 -0.34 -2.92 -5.44
N LEU A 130 0.89 -2.57 -5.02
CA LEU A 130 1.83 -1.76 -5.83
C LEU A 130 2.17 -2.38 -7.18
N ALA A 131 2.31 -3.71 -7.25
CA ALA A 131 2.62 -4.35 -8.52
C ALA A 131 1.43 -4.36 -9.49
N ALA A 132 0.23 -4.57 -8.96
CA ALA A 132 -1.00 -4.45 -9.74
C ALA A 132 -1.17 -3.04 -10.30
N PHE A 133 -0.86 -2.04 -9.47
CA PHE A 133 -0.91 -0.64 -9.89
C PHE A 133 0.07 -0.35 -11.03
N ARG A 134 1.33 -0.74 -10.89
CA ARG A 134 2.37 -0.53 -11.92
C ARG A 134 2.06 -1.21 -13.24
N GLU A 135 1.44 -2.37 -13.20
CA GLU A 135 1.02 -3.07 -14.41
C GLU A 135 -0.15 -2.37 -15.11
N ARG A 136 -1.14 -1.91 -14.34
CA ARG A 136 -2.29 -1.22 -14.90
C ARG A 136 -1.96 0.18 -15.38
N TYR A 137 -1.05 0.88 -14.71
CA TYR A 137 -0.65 2.26 -15.00
C TYR A 137 0.87 2.40 -15.17
N PRO A 138 1.47 1.77 -16.20
CA PRO A 138 2.93 1.71 -16.35
C PRO A 138 3.60 3.07 -16.58
N GLY A 139 2.80 4.09 -16.94
CA GLY A 139 3.30 5.47 -17.14
C GLY A 139 3.33 6.30 -15.86
N LEU A 140 2.84 5.80 -14.72
CA LEU A 140 2.82 6.55 -13.46
C LEU A 140 3.99 6.15 -12.55
N ASN A 141 4.52 7.13 -11.81
CA ASN A 141 5.66 6.97 -10.91
C ASN A 141 5.22 6.46 -9.51
N ALA A 142 4.88 5.17 -9.41
CA ALA A 142 4.49 4.55 -8.14
C ALA A 142 5.72 4.11 -7.33
N THR A 143 5.91 4.69 -6.14
CA THR A 143 7.01 4.45 -5.21
C THR A 143 6.67 3.41 -4.15
N GLN A 144 7.65 3.05 -3.29
CA GLN A 144 7.46 2.19 -2.11
C GLN A 144 7.52 3.00 -0.80
N GLU A 145 7.47 4.31 -0.91
CA GLU A 145 7.50 5.21 0.24
C GLU A 145 6.26 5.00 1.13
N LEU A 146 6.32 5.37 2.41
CA LEU A 146 5.16 5.31 3.30
C LEU A 146 4.06 6.27 2.84
N PHE A 147 4.46 7.44 2.40
CA PHE A 147 3.58 8.48 1.87
C PHE A 147 4.33 9.36 0.88
N GLU A 148 3.59 10.00 -0.01
CA GLU A 148 4.07 11.03 -0.91
C GLU A 148 3.23 12.28 -0.73
N ILE A 149 3.86 13.42 -0.55
CA ILE A 149 3.22 14.72 -0.37
C ILE A 149 3.81 15.70 -1.37
N ASP A 150 2.99 16.13 -2.28
CA ASP A 150 3.22 17.21 -3.22
C ASP A 150 2.16 18.31 -2.98
N ASP A 151 2.29 19.46 -3.61
CA ASP A 151 1.46 20.64 -3.36
C ASP A 151 -0.05 20.34 -3.35
N ARG A 152 -0.51 19.49 -4.26
CA ARG A 152 -1.92 19.17 -4.44
C ARG A 152 -2.22 17.67 -4.55
N ARG A 153 -1.24 16.84 -4.22
CA ARG A 153 -1.38 15.38 -4.21
C ARG A 153 -0.75 14.82 -2.96
N ILE A 154 -1.52 14.01 -2.28
CA ILE A 154 -1.08 13.34 -1.05
C ILE A 154 -1.47 11.88 -1.15
N THR A 155 -0.52 10.97 -1.13
CA THR A 155 -0.82 9.55 -1.16
C THR A 155 -0.11 8.82 -0.02
N CYS A 156 -0.75 7.78 0.49
CA CYS A 156 -0.26 7.05 1.64
C CYS A 156 -0.49 5.54 1.48
N ALA A 157 0.44 4.76 1.97
CA ALA A 157 0.35 3.30 2.01
C ALA A 157 -0.81 2.75 2.85
N GLY A 158 -1.47 3.59 3.66
CA GLY A 158 -2.53 3.16 4.54
C GLY A 158 -2.05 2.56 5.86
N GLY A 159 -2.94 1.89 6.58
CA GLY A 159 -2.64 1.38 7.91
C GLY A 159 -2.16 2.49 8.85
N THR A 160 -1.14 2.21 9.65
CA THR A 160 -0.55 3.21 10.56
C THR A 160 0.32 4.26 9.85
N ALA A 161 0.67 4.06 8.57
CA ALA A 161 1.41 5.07 7.81
C ALA A 161 0.60 6.36 7.62
N SER A 162 -0.73 6.28 7.72
CA SER A 162 -1.59 7.48 7.70
C SER A 162 -1.35 8.39 8.91
N ILE A 163 -0.94 7.86 10.07
CA ILE A 163 -0.52 8.68 11.22
C ILE A 163 0.73 9.48 10.85
N ASP A 164 1.76 8.81 10.31
CA ASP A 164 3.03 9.46 9.98
C ASP A 164 2.85 10.54 8.91
N MET A 165 2.04 10.26 7.89
CA MET A 165 1.66 11.23 6.85
C MET A 165 0.99 12.46 7.46
N MET A 166 0.00 12.28 8.33
CA MET A 166 -0.72 13.40 8.95
C MET A 166 0.16 14.16 9.93
N LEU A 167 1.04 13.49 10.66
CA LEU A 167 2.03 14.15 11.54
C LEU A 167 3.02 14.99 10.73
N ASP A 168 3.45 14.50 9.56
CA ASP A 168 4.30 15.27 8.65
C ASP A 168 3.57 16.51 8.11
N LEU A 169 2.31 16.37 7.68
CA LEU A 169 1.48 17.51 7.24
C LEU A 169 1.28 18.55 8.35
N ILE A 170 0.91 18.09 9.54
CA ILE A 170 0.69 18.97 10.71
C ILE A 170 2.01 19.65 11.10
N GLY A 171 3.11 18.91 11.11
CA GLY A 171 4.44 19.44 11.42
C GLY A 171 4.89 20.53 10.43
N ARG A 172 4.66 20.35 9.13
CA ARG A 172 4.96 21.38 8.10
C ARG A 172 4.13 22.64 8.27
N ARG A 173 2.87 22.52 8.70
CA ARG A 173 1.92 23.64 8.81
C ARG A 173 1.98 24.36 10.14
N HIS A 174 2.19 23.64 11.23
CA HIS A 174 2.06 24.16 12.59
C HIS A 174 3.30 23.98 13.47
N GLY A 175 4.36 23.41 12.93
CA GLY A 175 5.62 23.18 13.62
C GLY A 175 5.77 21.76 14.18
N ALA A 176 7.03 21.32 14.28
CA ALA A 176 7.40 19.99 14.72
C ALA A 176 6.95 19.67 16.16
N ASP A 177 6.91 20.69 17.03
CA ASP A 177 6.51 20.51 18.43
C ASP A 177 5.06 20.01 18.57
N LEU A 178 4.15 20.52 17.73
CA LEU A 178 2.77 20.03 17.73
C LEU A 178 2.68 18.59 17.25
N ALA A 179 3.40 18.25 16.18
CA ALA A 179 3.45 16.87 15.68
C ALA A 179 4.01 15.90 16.73
N ALA A 180 5.07 16.31 17.46
CA ALA A 180 5.64 15.54 18.55
C ALA A 180 4.63 15.31 19.69
N ALA A 181 3.94 16.37 20.13
CA ALA A 181 2.94 16.28 21.17
C ALA A 181 1.76 15.35 20.77
N ILE A 182 1.34 15.37 19.50
CA ILE A 182 0.32 14.46 18.98
C ILE A 182 0.83 13.02 18.98
N SER A 183 2.08 12.79 18.56
CA SER A 183 2.70 11.46 18.55
C SER A 183 2.76 10.84 19.95
N GLU A 184 3.07 11.64 20.98
CA GLU A 184 3.04 11.18 22.38
C GLU A 184 1.66 10.71 22.83
N GLN A 185 0.57 11.37 22.39
CA GLN A 185 -0.79 10.94 22.69
C GLN A 185 -1.16 9.57 22.09
N PHE A 186 -0.52 9.19 20.98
CA PHE A 186 -0.71 7.87 20.37
C PHE A 186 0.20 6.79 20.96
N VAL A 187 1.05 7.14 21.93
CA VAL A 187 2.04 6.23 22.52
C VAL A 187 2.97 5.65 21.43
N VAL A 188 3.24 6.44 20.40
CA VAL A 188 4.14 6.06 19.30
C VAL A 188 5.55 6.49 19.67
N SER A 189 6.47 5.53 19.73
CA SER A 189 7.86 5.78 20.14
C SER A 189 8.69 6.54 19.10
N ARG A 190 8.25 6.58 17.85
CA ARG A 190 8.94 7.22 16.74
C ARG A 190 7.95 7.59 15.63
N ILE A 191 8.04 8.79 15.10
CA ILE A 191 7.42 9.19 13.84
C ILE A 191 8.29 8.64 12.71
N ARG A 192 7.69 7.81 11.84
CA ARG A 192 8.41 7.26 10.69
C ARG A 192 8.57 8.33 9.60
N GLN A 193 9.70 8.27 8.91
CA GLN A 193 9.96 9.13 7.78
C GLN A 193 9.30 8.59 6.51
N ARG A 194 9.06 9.46 5.53
CA ARG A 194 8.55 9.08 4.21
C ARG A 194 9.26 7.85 3.62
N SER A 195 10.58 7.84 3.69
CA SER A 195 11.46 6.79 3.15
C SER A 195 11.58 5.53 4.00
N ASP A 196 10.90 5.45 5.15
CA ASP A 196 10.86 4.20 5.91
C ASP A 196 10.09 3.12 5.14
N SER A 197 10.48 1.88 5.30
CA SER A 197 9.87 0.76 4.58
C SER A 197 8.42 0.54 5.02
N GLN A 198 7.52 0.32 4.07
CA GLN A 198 6.15 -0.13 4.34
C GLN A 198 6.12 -1.54 4.96
N ARG A 199 7.10 -2.37 4.63
CA ARG A 199 7.19 -3.75 5.15
C ARG A 199 8.27 -3.82 6.22
N LEU A 200 8.11 -4.74 7.15
CA LEU A 200 9.19 -5.07 8.06
C LEU A 200 10.47 -5.36 7.28
N GLU A 201 11.58 -4.77 7.72
CA GLU A 201 12.89 -5.07 7.15
C GLU A 201 13.10 -6.59 7.10
N THR A 202 13.85 -7.05 6.10
CA THR A 202 14.15 -8.49 5.91
C THR A 202 14.67 -9.13 7.19
N ALA A 203 15.47 -8.40 7.95
CA ALA A 203 15.99 -8.84 9.25
C ALA A 203 14.87 -9.18 10.24
N ALA A 204 13.94 -8.26 10.45
CA ALA A 204 12.83 -8.43 11.39
C ALA A 204 11.79 -9.43 10.86
N ARG A 205 11.50 -9.40 9.55
CA ARG A 205 10.51 -10.28 8.92
C ARG A 205 10.84 -11.76 9.00
N TYR A 206 12.12 -12.11 8.87
CA TYR A 206 12.58 -13.49 8.85
C TYR A 206 13.40 -13.87 10.11
N GLY A 207 13.52 -12.97 11.09
CA GLY A 207 14.35 -13.19 12.28
C GLY A 207 15.84 -13.33 11.97
N VAL A 208 16.33 -12.68 10.92
CA VAL A 208 17.67 -12.84 10.37
C VAL A 208 18.54 -11.66 10.75
N HIS A 209 19.67 -11.92 11.44
CA HIS A 209 20.64 -10.88 11.80
C HIS A 209 21.92 -10.94 10.97
N ASN A 210 22.11 -11.97 10.16
CA ASN A 210 23.28 -12.10 9.30
C ASN A 210 23.20 -11.20 8.08
N ARG A 211 24.09 -10.22 7.96
CA ARG A 211 24.13 -9.24 6.87
C ARG A 211 24.15 -9.88 5.48
N LYS A 212 24.94 -10.95 5.29
CA LYS A 212 25.02 -11.63 3.98
C LYS A 212 23.70 -12.29 3.61
N LEU A 213 23.02 -12.90 4.59
CA LEU A 213 21.72 -13.52 4.36
C LEU A 213 20.63 -12.47 4.04
N ILE A 214 20.63 -11.34 4.74
CA ILE A 214 19.74 -10.20 4.44
C ILE A 214 19.97 -9.70 3.01
N GLN A 215 21.23 -9.54 2.61
CA GLN A 215 21.57 -9.08 1.26
C GLN A 215 21.14 -10.08 0.19
N VAL A 216 21.35 -11.38 0.40
CA VAL A 216 20.90 -12.44 -0.53
C VAL A 216 19.38 -12.45 -0.67
N ILE A 217 18.63 -12.37 0.44
CA ILE A 217 17.17 -12.33 0.40
C ILE A 217 16.70 -11.07 -0.37
N GLY A 218 17.32 -9.92 -0.14
CA GLY A 218 17.04 -8.70 -0.90
C GLY A 218 17.33 -8.86 -2.40
N THR A 219 18.40 -9.55 -2.77
CA THR A 219 18.70 -9.87 -4.18
C THR A 219 17.67 -10.82 -4.79
N MET A 220 17.23 -11.85 -4.05
CA MET A 220 16.14 -12.74 -4.47
C MET A 220 14.85 -11.96 -4.73
N GLN A 221 14.50 -11.01 -3.87
CA GLN A 221 13.30 -10.18 -4.02
C GLN A 221 13.34 -9.24 -5.24
N ARG A 222 14.51 -8.77 -5.63
CA ARG A 222 14.70 -7.94 -6.84
C ARG A 222 14.66 -8.73 -8.15
N HIS A 223 14.95 -10.03 -8.10
CA HIS A 223 15.05 -10.88 -9.30
C HIS A 223 13.98 -12.00 -9.31
N MET A 224 12.73 -11.62 -8.99
CA MET A 224 11.62 -12.58 -8.94
C MET A 224 11.20 -13.11 -10.31
N ASP A 225 11.28 -12.24 -11.30
CA ASP A 225 10.94 -12.50 -12.72
C ASP A 225 12.04 -13.28 -13.46
N ASN A 226 13.29 -13.08 -13.05
CA ASN A 226 14.46 -13.77 -13.59
C ASN A 226 15.34 -14.32 -12.46
N PRO A 227 14.96 -15.46 -11.85
CA PRO A 227 15.56 -15.93 -10.63
C PRO A 227 17.00 -16.38 -10.81
N LEU A 228 17.89 -15.86 -9.94
CA LEU A 228 19.29 -16.20 -9.91
C LEU A 228 19.51 -17.59 -9.27
N GLY A 229 20.42 -18.37 -9.83
CA GLY A 229 20.85 -19.63 -9.23
C GLY A 229 21.69 -19.43 -7.95
N SER A 230 21.77 -20.47 -7.11
CA SER A 230 22.46 -20.42 -5.81
C SER A 230 23.94 -20.01 -5.93
N ASP A 231 24.61 -20.32 -7.02
CA ASP A 231 26.01 -19.92 -7.24
C ASP A 231 26.12 -18.41 -7.52
N ALA A 232 25.19 -17.83 -8.26
CA ALA A 232 25.14 -16.40 -8.51
C ALA A 232 24.84 -15.64 -7.20
N LEU A 233 23.86 -16.08 -6.44
CA LEU A 233 23.51 -15.51 -5.14
C LEU A 233 24.67 -15.58 -4.13
N ALA A 234 25.43 -16.67 -4.14
CA ALA A 234 26.61 -16.82 -3.26
C ALA A 234 27.73 -15.84 -3.65
N ARG A 235 27.97 -15.64 -4.96
CA ARG A 235 28.95 -14.67 -5.46
C ARG A 235 28.62 -13.23 -5.07
N GLU A 236 27.34 -12.84 -5.08
CA GLU A 236 26.88 -11.51 -4.68
C GLU A 236 27.38 -11.10 -3.28
N VAL A 237 27.52 -12.06 -2.36
CA VAL A 237 27.93 -11.81 -0.99
C VAL A 237 29.32 -12.40 -0.66
N SER A 238 30.09 -12.72 -1.69
CA SER A 238 31.46 -13.25 -1.58
C SER A 238 31.58 -14.45 -0.64
N ILE A 239 30.76 -15.49 -0.90
CA ILE A 239 30.82 -16.78 -0.22
C ILE A 239 30.68 -17.93 -1.21
N THR A 240 31.00 -19.16 -0.76
CA THR A 240 30.75 -20.36 -1.55
C THR A 240 29.26 -20.77 -1.46
N ARG A 241 28.76 -21.49 -2.46
CA ARG A 241 27.42 -22.10 -2.44
C ARG A 241 27.18 -22.93 -1.16
N ARG A 242 28.14 -23.74 -0.75
CA ARG A 242 28.05 -24.55 0.49
C ARG A 242 27.89 -23.69 1.75
N GLN A 243 28.57 -22.54 1.79
CA GLN A 243 28.40 -21.58 2.91
C GLN A 243 27.00 -20.94 2.87
N LEU A 244 26.48 -20.61 1.68
CA LEU A 244 25.13 -20.09 1.52
C LEU A 244 24.08 -21.10 2.01
N GLU A 245 24.17 -22.37 1.55
CA GLU A 245 23.27 -23.45 1.97
C GLU A 245 23.29 -23.64 3.48
N ARG A 246 24.49 -23.61 4.11
CA ARG A 246 24.63 -23.70 5.56
C ARG A 246 24.01 -22.52 6.30
N LEU A 247 24.15 -21.29 5.78
CA LEU A 247 23.51 -20.11 6.36
C LEU A 247 21.99 -20.21 6.33
N PHE A 248 21.41 -20.60 5.21
CA PHE A 248 19.96 -20.79 5.09
C PHE A 248 19.45 -21.88 6.03
N SER A 249 20.10 -23.04 6.04
CA SER A 249 19.72 -24.15 6.92
C SER A 249 19.82 -23.77 8.40
N ALA A 250 20.93 -23.13 8.82
CA ALA A 250 21.13 -22.77 10.22
C ALA A 250 20.21 -21.66 10.73
N THR A 251 19.79 -20.73 9.87
CA THR A 251 19.03 -19.54 10.29
C THR A 251 17.54 -19.67 9.98
N LEU A 252 17.17 -20.26 8.83
CA LEU A 252 15.81 -20.32 8.33
C LEU A 252 15.24 -21.74 8.30
N ASN A 253 16.05 -22.74 8.66
CA ASN A 253 15.73 -24.16 8.55
C ASN A 253 15.22 -24.53 7.14
N ASP A 254 15.80 -23.92 6.11
CA ASP A 254 15.38 -24.04 4.71
C ASP A 254 16.62 -24.08 3.79
N THR A 255 16.40 -24.35 2.51
CA THR A 255 17.43 -24.23 1.47
C THR A 255 17.24 -22.92 0.68
N PRO A 256 18.33 -22.34 0.11
CA PRO A 256 18.20 -21.14 -0.72
C PRO A 256 17.19 -21.31 -1.86
N THR A 257 17.20 -22.45 -2.52
CA THR A 257 16.32 -22.75 -3.67
C THR A 257 14.84 -22.84 -3.26
N HIS A 258 14.56 -23.55 -2.14
CA HIS A 258 13.20 -23.70 -1.64
C HIS A 258 12.66 -22.40 -1.07
N PHE A 259 13.45 -21.65 -0.32
CA PHE A 259 13.10 -20.33 0.17
C PHE A 259 12.78 -19.37 -0.98
N TYR A 260 13.60 -19.34 -2.03
CA TYR A 260 13.39 -18.50 -3.20
C TYR A 260 12.12 -18.90 -3.98
N LEU A 261 11.88 -20.21 -4.13
CA LEU A 261 10.63 -20.71 -4.71
C LEU A 261 9.42 -20.20 -3.93
N ASN A 262 9.49 -20.24 -2.60
CA ASN A 262 8.44 -19.77 -1.72
C ASN A 262 8.19 -18.26 -1.85
N LEU A 263 9.23 -17.44 -1.95
CA LEU A 263 9.09 -16.00 -2.21
C LEU A 263 8.34 -15.73 -3.52
N ARG A 264 8.69 -16.46 -4.57
CA ARG A 264 8.06 -16.33 -5.90
C ARG A 264 6.60 -16.79 -5.90
N LEU A 265 6.27 -17.83 -5.14
CA LEU A 265 4.90 -18.30 -4.97
C LEU A 265 4.04 -17.32 -4.15
N ASP A 266 4.61 -16.72 -3.09
CA ASP A 266 3.93 -15.68 -2.31
C ASP A 266 3.62 -14.47 -3.21
N ARG A 267 4.60 -14.05 -4.02
CA ARG A 267 4.42 -12.99 -5.01
C ARG A 267 3.34 -13.34 -6.04
N ALA A 268 3.32 -14.57 -6.51
CA ALA A 268 2.30 -15.02 -7.45
C ALA A 268 0.90 -14.97 -6.82
N ARG A 269 0.76 -15.30 -5.55
CA ARG A 269 -0.51 -15.21 -4.81
C ARG A 269 -0.98 -13.76 -4.70
N GLU A 270 -0.09 -12.84 -4.33
CA GLU A 270 -0.38 -11.40 -4.32
C GLU A 270 -0.92 -10.93 -5.69
N LEU A 271 -0.24 -11.27 -6.78
CA LEU A 271 -0.67 -10.90 -8.15
C LEU A 271 -2.01 -11.54 -8.53
N LEU A 272 -2.27 -12.78 -8.16
CA LEU A 272 -3.53 -13.46 -8.44
C LEU A 272 -4.72 -12.83 -7.72
N GLN A 273 -4.51 -12.34 -6.50
CA GLN A 273 -5.54 -11.75 -5.65
C GLN A 273 -5.77 -10.27 -5.96
N GLN A 274 -4.73 -9.54 -6.40
CA GLN A 274 -4.75 -8.09 -6.58
C GLN A 274 -4.89 -7.64 -8.04
N THR A 275 -4.80 -8.56 -9.01
CA THR A 275 -4.80 -8.20 -10.45
C THR A 275 -5.72 -9.07 -11.28
N ASP A 276 -6.07 -8.56 -12.46
CA ASP A 276 -6.73 -9.32 -13.54
C ASP A 276 -5.74 -10.05 -14.48
N MET A 277 -4.43 -10.05 -14.15
CA MET A 277 -3.43 -10.76 -14.93
C MET A 277 -3.84 -12.21 -15.21
N SER A 278 -3.61 -12.68 -16.42
CA SER A 278 -3.82 -14.10 -16.72
C SER A 278 -2.94 -14.99 -15.82
N ILE A 279 -3.36 -16.22 -15.56
CA ILE A 279 -2.53 -17.19 -14.80
C ILE A 279 -1.16 -17.37 -15.48
N THR A 280 -1.13 -17.33 -16.80
CA THR A 280 0.12 -17.41 -17.58
C THR A 280 1.00 -16.17 -17.37
N SER A 281 0.42 -14.98 -17.38
CA SER A 281 1.15 -13.74 -17.11
C SER A 281 1.74 -13.73 -15.71
N VAL A 282 0.97 -14.14 -14.69
CA VAL A 282 1.48 -14.28 -13.30
C VAL A 282 2.61 -15.30 -13.21
N CYS A 283 2.47 -16.44 -13.91
CA CYS A 283 3.52 -17.46 -14.00
C CYS A 283 4.85 -16.86 -14.51
N VAL A 284 4.80 -16.10 -15.60
CA VAL A 284 5.98 -15.44 -16.20
C VAL A 284 6.52 -14.34 -15.27
N ALA A 285 5.68 -13.47 -14.75
CA ALA A 285 6.05 -12.37 -13.85
C ALA A 285 6.73 -12.85 -12.54
N CYS A 286 6.49 -14.11 -12.16
CA CYS A 286 7.17 -14.74 -11.03
C CYS A 286 8.31 -15.69 -11.44
N GLY A 287 8.79 -15.58 -12.69
CA GLY A 287 9.96 -16.31 -13.20
C GLY A 287 9.75 -17.83 -13.36
N PHE A 288 8.52 -18.28 -13.55
CA PHE A 288 8.26 -19.69 -13.86
C PHE A 288 8.23 -19.90 -15.38
N GLU A 289 9.05 -20.82 -15.86
CA GLU A 289 9.13 -21.15 -17.29
C GLU A 289 7.96 -22.03 -17.76
N SER A 290 7.33 -22.78 -16.83
CA SER A 290 6.27 -23.73 -17.16
C SER A 290 5.02 -23.52 -16.31
N PRO A 291 3.85 -23.22 -16.93
CA PRO A 291 2.57 -23.12 -16.23
C PRO A 291 2.19 -24.39 -15.46
N SER A 292 2.60 -25.57 -15.95
CA SER A 292 2.35 -26.84 -15.28
C SER A 292 3.18 -26.98 -14.00
N HIS A 293 4.45 -26.59 -14.04
CA HIS A 293 5.32 -26.54 -12.86
C HIS A 293 4.81 -25.51 -11.86
N PHE A 294 4.47 -24.32 -12.30
CA PHE A 294 3.86 -23.28 -11.47
C PHE A 294 2.61 -23.78 -10.75
N SER A 295 1.63 -24.32 -11.48
CA SER A 295 0.37 -24.77 -10.89
C SER A 295 0.55 -25.89 -9.87
N ARG A 296 1.49 -26.82 -10.13
CA ARG A 296 1.79 -27.92 -9.22
C ARG A 296 2.46 -27.42 -7.93
N THR A 297 3.47 -26.58 -8.03
CA THR A 297 4.18 -26.01 -6.86
C THR A 297 3.30 -25.08 -6.06
N TYR A 298 2.47 -24.29 -6.73
CA TYR A 298 1.48 -23.42 -6.10
C TYR A 298 0.48 -24.23 -5.27
N ARG A 299 -0.09 -25.28 -5.87
CA ARG A 299 -1.03 -26.17 -5.16
C ARG A 299 -0.36 -26.90 -3.99
N ALA A 300 0.88 -27.32 -4.13
CA ALA A 300 1.63 -27.94 -3.04
C ALA A 300 1.80 -27.00 -1.84
N ARG A 301 2.02 -25.70 -2.09
CA ARG A 301 2.21 -24.71 -1.04
C ARG A 301 0.89 -24.23 -0.40
N PHE A 302 -0.13 -23.94 -1.21
CA PHE A 302 -1.35 -23.27 -0.75
C PHE A 302 -2.58 -24.22 -0.66
N GLY A 303 -2.45 -25.47 -1.01
CA GLY A 303 -3.54 -26.45 -0.96
C GLY A 303 -4.56 -26.34 -2.10
N MET A 304 -4.50 -25.27 -2.91
CA MET A 304 -5.43 -24.99 -3.99
C MET A 304 -4.72 -24.53 -5.26
N SER A 305 -5.41 -24.62 -6.40
CA SER A 305 -4.85 -24.16 -7.67
C SER A 305 -4.83 -22.62 -7.76
N PRO A 306 -3.93 -22.02 -8.58
CA PRO A 306 -3.94 -20.58 -8.82
C PRO A 306 -5.31 -20.03 -9.25
N ARG A 307 -6.04 -20.81 -10.07
CA ARG A 307 -7.38 -20.45 -10.55
C ARG A 307 -8.43 -20.50 -9.44
N SER A 308 -8.33 -21.46 -8.52
CA SER A 308 -9.26 -21.60 -7.39
C SER A 308 -9.02 -20.50 -6.35
N ASP A 309 -7.75 -20.16 -6.07
CA ASP A 309 -7.38 -19.11 -5.12
C ASP A 309 -7.91 -17.74 -5.58
N ARG A 310 -7.75 -17.40 -6.86
CA ARG A 310 -8.35 -16.19 -7.45
C ARG A 310 -9.86 -16.10 -7.26
N ARG A 311 -10.58 -17.23 -7.40
CA ARG A 311 -12.04 -17.25 -7.25
C ARG A 311 -12.51 -17.14 -5.80
N ALA A 312 -11.71 -17.61 -4.87
CA ALA A 312 -12.04 -17.57 -3.45
C ALA A 312 -11.89 -16.16 -2.84
N THR A 313 -11.12 -15.29 -3.51
CA THR A 313 -10.83 -13.91 -3.05
C THR A 313 -11.79 -12.87 -3.67
N ARG A 314 -12.52 -13.26 -4.72
CA ARG A 314 -13.58 -12.48 -5.39
C ARG A 314 -14.97 -12.97 -4.99
#